data_e557fbe1ab180e5b32f0ca2144b9d642
#
_entry.id   e557fbe1ab180e5b32f0ca2144b9d642
#
_cell.length_a   1.000
_cell.length_b   1.000
_cell.length_c   1.000
_cell.angle_alpha   90.00
_cell.angle_beta   90.00
_cell.angle_gamma   90.00
#
_symmetry.space_group_name_H-M   'P 1'
#
loop_
_entity.id
_entity.type
_entity.pdbx_description
1 polymer ?
#
loop_
_entity_poly.entity_id
_entity_poly.type
_entity_poly.pdbx_seq_one_letter_code
_entity_poly.pdbx_strand_id
1 'polypeptide(L)'
;MKLYPTIGLEIHAELLTSSKVFCTCSAEFGGEPNSRCCPVCSGLPGTLPVLNAKAVEYIIKAGYIMNCEISRFTKWDRKNYFYPDLPKAYQISQMPRPVCLGGHVDVTVDGEQKTMRINRIHLEEDAGKLVHDDIERVSLADYNRCGIPLIEIVTEPDFHSAAEVIAFFEKIRLMLQYAGVCDGKLEQGSMRCDVNISLAEKDSDKLGTRTEVKNLNSTKAIQRAIEYEIYRQTELIENGERVVQETLHFNDATGETSSLRSKEDAHDYRYFPDPDIPPIIFTEEELAAIKADIPEMPEQRVARYTGEYGISAADAKVLTDSKRVSDLFENAVKAYNNPKPIGTFIVVELMRRINLGELDLDNMKFTAEDLAKLIELAETGKISKDNRKIILREMLETGKKPETIAEEQQLWIKEDNALLEKTINGIMEANPKAVEQYRSGETKVFGFLMGQCNKALKGAASPASIKAMLEEKLKG
;
A
#
# COMPACT_ATOMS: atom_id res chain seq x y z
N MET A 1 -23.18 31.32 -9.64
CA MET A 1 -22.89 30.29 -10.65
C MET A 1 -22.39 29.06 -9.91
N LYS A 2 -22.92 27.86 -10.19
CA LYS A 2 -22.41 26.64 -9.52
C LYS A 2 -21.41 25.98 -10.45
N LEU A 3 -20.14 26.20 -10.19
CA LEU A 3 -19.05 25.57 -10.92
C LEU A 3 -18.82 24.13 -10.46
N TYR A 4 -18.43 23.27 -11.39
CA TYR A 4 -18.23 21.85 -11.17
C TYR A 4 -16.84 21.45 -11.68
N PRO A 5 -15.97 20.88 -10.82
CA PRO A 5 -14.64 20.48 -11.23
C PRO A 5 -14.69 19.18 -12.06
N THR A 6 -13.85 19.12 -13.05
CA THR A 6 -13.56 17.91 -13.84
C THR A 6 -12.06 17.67 -13.79
N ILE A 7 -11.67 16.51 -13.27
CA ILE A 7 -10.28 16.18 -12.95
C ILE A 7 -9.91 14.88 -13.65
N GLY A 8 -8.72 14.84 -14.23
CA GLY A 8 -8.03 13.65 -14.75
C GLY A 8 -6.64 13.54 -14.13
N LEU A 9 -6.10 12.34 -14.08
CA LEU A 9 -4.82 12.04 -13.44
C LEU A 9 -3.83 11.40 -14.41
N GLU A 10 -2.56 11.74 -14.22
CA GLU A 10 -1.42 11.02 -14.77
C GLU A 10 -0.60 10.52 -13.58
N ILE A 11 -0.60 9.19 -13.36
CA ILE A 11 0.08 8.57 -12.22
C ILE A 11 1.28 7.81 -12.76
N HIS A 12 2.47 8.18 -12.28
CA HIS A 12 3.72 7.51 -12.58
C HIS A 12 4.09 6.55 -11.46
N ALA A 13 4.50 5.34 -11.79
CA ALA A 13 4.96 4.35 -10.82
C ALA A 13 6.23 3.64 -11.33
N GLU A 14 7.32 3.73 -10.56
CA GLU A 14 8.55 3.01 -10.81
C GLU A 14 8.36 1.52 -10.53
N LEU A 15 8.82 0.66 -11.44
CA LEU A 15 8.64 -0.78 -11.33
C LEU A 15 9.76 -1.43 -10.50
N LEU A 16 9.39 -2.38 -9.66
CA LEU A 16 10.30 -3.15 -8.78
C LEU A 16 11.18 -4.16 -9.56
N THR A 17 11.83 -3.71 -10.60
CA THR A 17 12.80 -4.53 -11.33
C THR A 17 14.19 -4.40 -10.72
N SER A 18 15.02 -5.42 -10.82
CA SER A 18 16.42 -5.36 -10.36
C SER A 18 17.32 -4.54 -11.29
N SER A 19 16.92 -4.37 -12.55
CA SER A 19 17.68 -3.61 -13.55
C SER A 19 16.78 -2.60 -14.28
N LYS A 20 17.43 -1.62 -14.90
CA LYS A 20 16.78 -0.59 -15.71
C LYS A 20 16.01 -1.19 -16.90
N VAL A 21 15.15 -0.37 -17.55
CA VAL A 21 14.25 -0.86 -18.59
C VAL A 21 14.97 -1.30 -19.86
N PHE A 22 16.10 -0.65 -20.20
CA PHE A 22 16.82 -0.91 -21.45
C PHE A 22 18.29 -1.27 -21.29
N CYS A 23 18.77 -1.51 -20.04
CA CYS A 23 20.13 -1.95 -19.76
C CYS A 23 20.20 -2.74 -18.43
N THR A 24 21.38 -3.27 -18.10
CA THR A 24 21.60 -4.11 -16.90
C THR A 24 22.03 -3.33 -15.65
N CYS A 25 22.07 -1.99 -15.69
CA CYS A 25 22.36 -1.19 -14.49
C CYS A 25 21.31 -1.42 -13.42
N SER A 26 21.72 -1.35 -12.14
CA SER A 26 20.83 -1.48 -10.99
C SER A 26 19.72 -0.42 -11.05
N ALA A 27 18.49 -0.83 -10.73
CA ALA A 27 17.33 0.04 -10.58
C ALA A 27 17.08 0.41 -9.10
N GLU A 28 17.96 0.05 -8.16
CA GLU A 28 17.80 0.39 -6.76
C GLU A 28 17.87 1.90 -6.52
N PHE A 29 17.05 2.37 -5.59
CA PHE A 29 17.06 3.77 -5.16
C PHE A 29 18.38 4.17 -4.45
N GLY A 30 18.83 5.40 -4.68
CA GLY A 30 20.02 5.97 -4.01
C GLY A 30 21.34 5.58 -4.67
N GLY A 31 22.42 5.55 -3.90
CA GLY A 31 23.79 5.39 -4.35
C GLY A 31 24.47 6.73 -4.66
N GLU A 32 25.80 6.69 -4.82
CA GLU A 32 26.60 7.87 -5.22
C GLU A 32 26.12 8.38 -6.59
N PRO A 33 26.04 9.69 -6.83
CA PRO A 33 25.61 10.23 -8.11
C PRO A 33 26.40 9.62 -9.29
N ASN A 34 25.69 9.26 -10.34
CA ASN A 34 26.24 8.68 -11.56
C ASN A 34 27.01 7.36 -11.40
N SER A 35 26.83 6.65 -10.28
CA SER A 35 27.50 5.35 -10.03
C SER A 35 26.75 4.17 -10.68
N ARG A 36 25.49 4.36 -11.06
CA ARG A 36 24.61 3.31 -11.65
C ARG A 36 24.26 3.65 -13.10
N CYS A 37 25.25 4.04 -13.88
CA CYS A 37 25.12 4.42 -15.28
C CYS A 37 26.04 3.59 -16.17
N CYS A 38 25.56 3.26 -17.37
CA CYS A 38 26.36 2.65 -18.42
C CYS A 38 26.21 3.45 -19.73
N PRO A 39 27.01 3.15 -20.76
CA PRO A 39 26.88 3.82 -22.06
C PRO A 39 25.46 3.82 -22.64
N VAL A 40 24.65 2.77 -22.38
CA VAL A 40 23.26 2.69 -22.90
C VAL A 40 22.38 3.73 -22.23
N CYS A 41 22.23 3.72 -20.89
CA CYS A 41 21.36 4.65 -20.19
C CYS A 41 21.90 6.11 -20.20
N SER A 42 23.22 6.29 -20.45
CA SER A 42 23.83 7.60 -20.67
C SER A 42 23.73 8.09 -22.12
N GLY A 43 23.13 7.30 -23.01
CA GLY A 43 22.88 7.73 -24.40
C GLY A 43 24.13 7.88 -25.26
N LEU A 44 25.20 7.14 -25.00
CA LEU A 44 26.42 7.26 -25.82
C LEU A 44 26.20 6.72 -27.23
N PRO A 45 26.79 7.33 -28.25
CA PRO A 45 26.62 6.91 -29.65
C PRO A 45 27.02 5.45 -29.87
N GLY A 46 26.20 4.72 -30.64
CA GLY A 46 26.46 3.32 -30.99
C GLY A 46 25.96 2.29 -29.99
N THR A 47 25.34 2.71 -28.90
CA THR A 47 24.71 1.78 -27.92
C THR A 47 23.28 1.43 -28.35
N LEU A 48 22.87 0.19 -28.04
CA LEU A 48 21.53 -0.30 -28.36
C LEU A 48 20.79 -0.68 -27.06
N PRO A 49 19.50 -0.29 -26.93
CA PRO A 49 18.66 -0.69 -25.81
C PRO A 49 18.30 -2.17 -25.89
N VAL A 50 18.20 -2.82 -24.73
CA VAL A 50 17.66 -4.18 -24.59
C VAL A 50 16.54 -4.16 -23.57
N LEU A 51 15.32 -4.45 -24.02
CA LEU A 51 14.11 -4.35 -23.21
C LEU A 51 14.12 -5.36 -22.05
N ASN A 52 13.79 -4.88 -20.86
CA ASN A 52 13.65 -5.70 -19.66
C ASN A 52 12.30 -6.44 -19.68
N ALA A 53 12.34 -7.77 -19.85
CA ALA A 53 11.13 -8.60 -19.90
C ALA A 53 10.30 -8.52 -18.60
N LYS A 54 10.95 -8.33 -17.44
CA LYS A 54 10.23 -8.20 -16.15
C LYS A 54 9.43 -6.91 -16.07
N ALA A 55 9.92 -5.82 -16.66
CA ALA A 55 9.16 -4.58 -16.74
C ALA A 55 7.88 -4.76 -17.60
N VAL A 56 7.98 -5.53 -18.68
CA VAL A 56 6.82 -5.86 -19.51
C VAL A 56 5.83 -6.74 -18.75
N GLU A 57 6.30 -7.74 -18.01
CA GLU A 57 5.43 -8.56 -17.15
C GLU A 57 4.69 -7.70 -16.11
N TYR A 58 5.39 -6.74 -15.49
CA TYR A 58 4.82 -5.89 -14.45
C TYR A 58 3.75 -4.93 -14.97
N ILE A 59 3.93 -4.32 -16.15
CA ILE A 59 2.87 -3.50 -16.72
C ILE A 59 1.64 -4.33 -17.10
N ILE A 60 1.82 -5.56 -17.59
CA ILE A 60 0.70 -6.46 -17.89
C ILE A 60 -0.06 -6.82 -16.61
N LYS A 61 0.64 -7.12 -15.50
CA LYS A 61 0.01 -7.33 -14.18
C LYS A 61 -0.77 -6.09 -13.75
N ALA A 62 -0.16 -4.89 -13.86
CA ALA A 62 -0.84 -3.63 -13.56
C ALA A 62 -2.12 -3.47 -14.39
N GLY A 63 -2.07 -3.77 -15.68
CA GLY A 63 -3.25 -3.75 -16.55
C GLY A 63 -4.34 -4.69 -16.09
N TYR A 64 -4.02 -5.95 -15.78
CA TYR A 64 -5.03 -6.92 -15.33
C TYR A 64 -5.70 -6.53 -14.01
N ILE A 65 -4.93 -6.07 -13.00
CA ILE A 65 -5.52 -5.66 -11.72
C ILE A 65 -6.38 -4.40 -11.83
N MET A 66 -6.20 -3.59 -12.88
CA MET A 66 -6.98 -2.39 -13.19
C MET A 66 -8.02 -2.63 -14.30
N ASN A 67 -8.34 -3.89 -14.60
CA ASN A 67 -9.34 -4.29 -15.59
C ASN A 67 -9.12 -3.75 -17.01
N CYS A 68 -7.85 -3.53 -17.38
CA CYS A 68 -7.50 -3.10 -18.74
C CYS A 68 -7.53 -4.26 -19.74
N GLU A 69 -7.77 -3.93 -20.99
CA GLU A 69 -7.48 -4.80 -22.12
C GLU A 69 -5.97 -4.77 -22.40
N ILE A 70 -5.33 -5.95 -22.51
CA ILE A 70 -3.92 -6.06 -22.85
C ILE A 70 -3.78 -6.13 -24.38
N SER A 71 -3.06 -5.17 -24.96
CA SER A 71 -2.78 -5.11 -26.40
C SER A 71 -1.98 -6.33 -26.84
N ARG A 72 -2.46 -7.05 -27.85
CA ARG A 72 -1.73 -8.19 -28.43
C ARG A 72 -0.46 -7.80 -29.16
N PHE A 73 -0.41 -6.58 -29.63
CA PHE A 73 0.73 -6.00 -30.35
C PHE A 73 1.08 -4.65 -29.71
N THR A 74 2.30 -4.52 -29.26
CA THR A 74 2.82 -3.27 -28.68
C THR A 74 4.18 -2.90 -29.29
N LYS A 75 4.48 -1.62 -29.30
CA LYS A 75 5.75 -1.09 -29.79
C LYS A 75 6.15 0.14 -28.98
N TRP A 76 7.41 0.51 -29.10
CA TRP A 76 7.97 1.71 -28.47
C TRP A 76 8.17 2.82 -29.51
N ASP A 77 8.04 4.05 -29.03
CA ASP A 77 8.23 5.27 -29.80
C ASP A 77 9.22 6.18 -29.07
N ARG A 78 9.93 7.00 -29.81
CA ARG A 78 10.78 8.06 -29.26
C ARG A 78 9.97 9.33 -29.09
N LYS A 79 9.91 9.84 -27.84
CA LYS A 79 9.37 11.15 -27.48
C LYS A 79 10.54 12.13 -27.44
N ASN A 80 10.65 12.99 -28.44
CA ASN A 80 11.83 13.82 -28.60
C ASN A 80 11.67 15.15 -27.88
N TYR A 81 12.57 15.43 -26.95
CA TYR A 81 12.71 16.75 -26.31
C TYR A 81 14.10 16.88 -25.68
N PHE A 82 14.57 18.13 -25.54
CA PHE A 82 15.90 18.41 -25.01
C PHE A 82 15.79 18.92 -23.60
N TYR A 83 16.34 18.14 -22.65
CA TYR A 83 16.48 18.56 -21.28
C TYR A 83 17.72 17.91 -20.67
N PRO A 84 18.44 18.56 -19.71
CA PRO A 84 19.71 18.05 -19.19
C PRO A 84 19.63 16.68 -18.49
N ASP A 85 18.47 16.32 -17.94
CA ASP A 85 18.23 15.01 -17.32
C ASP A 85 17.89 13.91 -18.31
N LEU A 86 17.82 14.23 -19.61
CA LEU A 86 17.52 13.30 -20.68
C LEU A 86 18.73 13.17 -21.63
N PRO A 87 19.72 12.30 -21.30
CA PRO A 87 21.02 12.27 -21.99
C PRO A 87 20.92 11.87 -23.47
N LYS A 88 19.89 11.13 -23.88
CA LYS A 88 19.63 10.72 -25.27
C LYS A 88 18.95 11.80 -26.09
N ALA A 89 18.48 12.89 -25.48
CA ALA A 89 17.61 13.91 -26.08
C ALA A 89 16.23 13.36 -26.53
N TYR A 90 15.87 12.16 -26.13
CA TYR A 90 14.54 11.57 -26.27
C TYR A 90 14.26 10.59 -25.12
N GLN A 91 13.01 10.39 -24.82
CA GLN A 91 12.52 9.36 -23.92
C GLN A 91 11.90 8.23 -24.75
N ILE A 92 12.22 6.99 -24.42
CA ILE A 92 11.55 5.83 -25.00
C ILE A 92 10.24 5.62 -24.22
N SER A 93 9.13 5.66 -24.92
CA SER A 93 7.78 5.57 -24.37
C SER A 93 6.86 4.82 -25.35
N GLN A 94 5.56 4.80 -25.12
CA GLN A 94 4.57 4.16 -25.99
C GLN A 94 3.41 5.13 -26.26
N MET A 95 3.20 5.55 -27.49
CA MET A 95 2.10 6.48 -27.80
C MET A 95 0.94 5.83 -28.55
N PRO A 96 1.07 5.32 -29.79
CA PRO A 96 -0.09 4.80 -30.50
C PRO A 96 -0.43 3.34 -30.14
N ARG A 97 0.47 2.60 -29.48
CA ARG A 97 0.31 1.18 -29.17
C ARG A 97 0.79 0.84 -27.75
N PRO A 98 0.15 1.40 -26.69
CA PRO A 98 0.48 1.08 -25.33
C PRO A 98 0.16 -0.38 -25.01
N VAL A 99 0.76 -0.91 -23.95
CA VAL A 99 0.50 -2.28 -23.47
C VAL A 99 -0.94 -2.43 -22.99
N CYS A 100 -1.47 -1.45 -22.25
CA CYS A 100 -2.81 -1.54 -21.68
C CYS A 100 -3.72 -0.44 -22.21
N LEU A 101 -4.93 -0.82 -22.58
CA LEU A 101 -5.98 0.05 -23.10
C LEU A 101 -7.22 -0.01 -22.23
N GLY A 102 -7.84 1.16 -22.01
CA GLY A 102 -9.04 1.24 -21.20
C GLY A 102 -8.79 0.75 -19.76
N GLY A 103 -9.86 0.27 -19.14
CA GLY A 103 -9.84 -0.23 -17.76
C GLY A 103 -10.64 0.62 -16.80
N HIS A 104 -10.73 0.16 -15.55
CA HIS A 104 -11.41 0.90 -14.50
C HIS A 104 -11.00 0.40 -13.12
N VAL A 105 -11.18 1.26 -12.13
CA VAL A 105 -11.04 0.91 -10.71
C VAL A 105 -12.21 1.51 -9.94
N ASP A 106 -12.86 0.67 -9.14
CA ASP A 106 -13.95 1.10 -8.25
C ASP A 106 -13.38 1.63 -6.94
N VAL A 107 -13.87 2.78 -6.51
CA VAL A 107 -13.53 3.41 -5.23
C VAL A 107 -14.78 3.66 -4.41
N THR A 108 -14.63 3.76 -3.09
CA THR A 108 -15.72 4.14 -2.19
C THR A 108 -15.40 5.48 -1.56
N VAL A 109 -16.25 6.46 -1.80
CA VAL A 109 -16.12 7.82 -1.23
C VAL A 109 -17.45 8.18 -0.56
N ASP A 110 -17.40 8.58 0.70
CA ASP A 110 -18.58 8.93 1.52
C ASP A 110 -19.68 7.84 1.55
N GLY A 111 -19.25 6.57 1.45
CA GLY A 111 -20.14 5.40 1.42
C GLY A 111 -20.74 5.08 0.04
N GLU A 112 -20.47 5.86 -0.97
CA GLU A 112 -20.88 5.63 -2.35
C GLU A 112 -19.75 4.98 -3.16
N GLN A 113 -20.11 3.93 -3.92
CA GLN A 113 -19.18 3.30 -4.87
C GLN A 113 -19.18 4.08 -6.17
N LYS A 114 -17.98 4.41 -6.67
CA LYS A 114 -17.75 5.11 -7.93
C LYS A 114 -16.75 4.37 -8.78
N THR A 115 -17.02 4.26 -10.07
CA THR A 115 -16.13 3.63 -11.05
C THR A 115 -15.34 4.70 -11.77
N MET A 116 -14.01 4.69 -11.62
CA MET A 116 -13.09 5.60 -12.27
C MET A 116 -12.42 4.91 -13.45
N ARG A 117 -12.55 5.46 -14.65
CA ARG A 117 -12.04 4.84 -15.88
C ARG A 117 -10.57 5.19 -16.10
N ILE A 118 -9.87 4.22 -16.66
CA ILE A 118 -8.49 4.37 -17.12
C ILE A 118 -8.51 4.47 -18.65
N ASN A 119 -7.79 5.44 -19.21
CA ASN A 119 -7.62 5.58 -20.64
C ASN A 119 -6.58 4.59 -21.16
N ARG A 120 -5.40 4.57 -20.54
CA ARG A 120 -4.30 3.66 -20.90
C ARG A 120 -3.29 3.52 -19.77
N ILE A 121 -2.47 2.46 -19.86
CA ILE A 121 -1.22 2.36 -19.09
C ILE A 121 -0.12 2.03 -20.11
N HIS A 122 0.97 2.80 -20.08
CA HIS A 122 2.11 2.57 -20.96
C HIS A 122 3.42 2.49 -20.20
N LEU A 123 4.40 1.82 -20.81
CA LEU A 123 5.74 1.63 -20.26
C LEU A 123 6.68 2.66 -20.87
N GLU A 124 7.45 3.29 -20.01
CA GLU A 124 8.48 4.25 -20.40
C GLU A 124 9.71 4.17 -19.50
N GLU A 125 10.71 4.97 -19.78
CA GLU A 125 11.89 5.14 -18.92
C GLU A 125 11.80 6.44 -18.13
N ASP A 126 12.25 6.44 -16.87
CA ASP A 126 12.36 7.68 -16.11
C ASP A 126 13.57 8.51 -16.55
N ALA A 127 13.49 9.81 -16.37
CA ALA A 127 14.58 10.76 -16.62
C ALA A 127 15.59 10.77 -15.46
N GLY A 128 16.74 11.38 -15.64
CA GLY A 128 17.71 11.66 -14.61
C GLY A 128 17.18 12.62 -13.54
N LYS A 129 18.03 12.99 -12.61
CA LYS A 129 17.74 13.99 -11.57
C LYS A 129 18.63 15.20 -11.77
N LEU A 130 18.05 16.40 -11.70
CA LEU A 130 18.80 17.65 -11.63
C LEU A 130 18.87 18.14 -10.19
N VAL A 131 20.06 18.55 -9.77
CA VAL A 131 20.31 19.20 -8.51
C VAL A 131 20.83 20.60 -8.82
N HIS A 132 20.05 21.62 -8.46
CA HIS A 132 20.40 23.01 -8.67
C HIS A 132 21.22 23.51 -7.47
N ASP A 133 22.37 24.10 -7.75
CA ASP A 133 23.20 24.81 -6.79
C ASP A 133 23.08 26.32 -7.04
N ASP A 134 22.31 26.99 -6.20
CA ASP A 134 22.06 28.43 -6.32
C ASP A 134 23.30 29.26 -5.98
N ILE A 135 24.26 28.73 -5.21
CA ILE A 135 25.49 29.41 -4.82
C ILE A 135 26.47 29.44 -5.99
N GLU A 136 26.72 28.25 -6.56
CA GLU A 136 27.63 28.13 -7.71
C GLU A 136 26.93 28.41 -9.06
N ARG A 137 25.61 28.57 -9.06
CA ARG A 137 24.77 28.80 -10.25
C ARG A 137 24.96 27.71 -11.33
N VAL A 138 25.03 26.47 -10.90
CA VAL A 138 25.15 25.31 -11.77
C VAL A 138 24.02 24.32 -11.53
N SER A 139 23.75 23.47 -12.50
CA SER A 139 22.85 22.34 -12.36
C SER A 139 23.66 21.07 -12.57
N LEU A 140 23.67 20.22 -11.54
CA LEU A 140 24.32 18.91 -11.58
C LEU A 140 23.32 17.87 -12.05
N ALA A 141 23.71 17.03 -13.02
CA ALA A 141 22.89 15.94 -13.52
C ALA A 141 23.33 14.61 -12.90
N ASP A 142 22.39 13.93 -12.28
CA ASP A 142 22.56 12.56 -11.78
C ASP A 142 21.71 11.59 -12.63
N TYR A 143 22.37 10.70 -13.36
CA TYR A 143 21.73 9.73 -14.25
C TYR A 143 21.45 8.38 -13.60
N ASN A 144 21.60 8.24 -12.29
CA ASN A 144 21.25 7.00 -11.59
C ASN A 144 19.80 6.60 -11.84
N ARG A 145 18.87 7.58 -11.85
CA ARG A 145 17.45 7.34 -12.13
C ARG A 145 17.15 7.15 -13.60
N CYS A 146 17.97 7.72 -14.51
CA CYS A 146 17.76 7.63 -15.94
C CYS A 146 17.63 6.18 -16.41
N GLY A 147 16.51 5.85 -17.05
CA GLY A 147 16.21 4.50 -17.53
C GLY A 147 15.61 3.55 -16.49
N ILE A 148 15.24 4.02 -15.29
CA ILE A 148 14.39 3.25 -14.35
C ILE A 148 13.07 2.93 -15.07
N PRO A 149 12.59 1.66 -15.03
CA PRO A 149 11.31 1.32 -15.64
C PRO A 149 10.16 2.04 -14.95
N LEU A 150 9.38 2.76 -15.73
CA LEU A 150 8.27 3.59 -15.28
C LEU A 150 7.00 3.20 -16.03
N ILE A 151 5.89 3.07 -15.34
CA ILE A 151 4.57 3.05 -15.97
C ILE A 151 3.86 4.36 -15.72
N GLU A 152 3.18 4.85 -16.75
CA GLU A 152 2.27 5.99 -16.66
C GLU A 152 0.84 5.49 -16.81
N ILE A 153 0.02 5.73 -15.79
CA ILE A 153 -1.40 5.41 -15.74
C ILE A 153 -2.15 6.70 -16.01
N VAL A 154 -2.80 6.78 -17.17
CA VAL A 154 -3.61 7.94 -17.56
C VAL A 154 -5.08 7.61 -17.38
N THR A 155 -5.78 8.42 -16.61
CA THR A 155 -7.22 8.23 -16.37
C THR A 155 -8.08 9.03 -17.36
N GLU A 156 -9.37 8.66 -17.46
CA GLU A 156 -10.38 9.57 -17.97
C GLU A 156 -10.66 10.67 -16.92
N PRO A 157 -11.22 11.82 -17.32
CA PRO A 157 -11.48 12.93 -16.40
C PRO A 157 -12.79 12.71 -15.61
N ASP A 158 -12.85 11.62 -14.85
CA ASP A 158 -14.04 11.17 -14.13
C ASP A 158 -14.13 11.68 -12.70
N PHE A 159 -13.11 12.40 -12.20
CA PHE A 159 -13.07 12.85 -10.82
C PHE A 159 -13.64 14.25 -10.68
N HIS A 160 -14.35 14.49 -9.56
CA HIS A 160 -15.04 15.75 -9.27
C HIS A 160 -14.72 16.33 -7.90
N SER A 161 -13.83 15.66 -7.13
CA SER A 161 -13.39 16.12 -5.82
C SER A 161 -12.01 15.59 -5.48
N ALA A 162 -11.31 16.28 -4.56
CA ALA A 162 -10.05 15.81 -4.01
C ALA A 162 -10.21 14.45 -3.29
N ALA A 163 -11.33 14.21 -2.63
CA ALA A 163 -11.61 12.95 -1.93
C ALA A 163 -11.66 11.76 -2.90
N GLU A 164 -12.27 11.93 -4.07
CA GLU A 164 -12.29 10.90 -5.12
C GLU A 164 -10.88 10.60 -5.65
N VAL A 165 -10.10 11.64 -5.90
CA VAL A 165 -8.71 11.51 -6.37
C VAL A 165 -7.85 10.76 -5.35
N ILE A 166 -7.93 11.11 -4.07
CA ILE A 166 -7.17 10.47 -3.01
C ILE A 166 -7.58 9.00 -2.85
N ALA A 167 -8.89 8.72 -2.81
CA ALA A 167 -9.39 7.35 -2.71
C ALA A 167 -8.89 6.47 -3.87
N PHE A 168 -8.89 7.00 -5.09
CA PHE A 168 -8.38 6.30 -6.26
C PHE A 168 -6.85 6.12 -6.19
N PHE A 169 -6.10 7.17 -5.88
CA PHE A 169 -4.65 7.13 -5.83
C PHE A 169 -4.15 6.13 -4.77
N GLU A 170 -4.70 6.17 -3.56
CA GLU A 170 -4.36 5.21 -2.50
C GLU A 170 -4.73 3.78 -2.88
N LYS A 171 -5.86 3.58 -3.55
CA LYS A 171 -6.25 2.26 -4.03
C LYS A 171 -5.28 1.72 -5.09
N ILE A 172 -4.91 2.53 -6.10
CA ILE A 172 -3.90 2.15 -7.11
C ILE A 172 -2.58 1.81 -6.43
N ARG A 173 -2.12 2.64 -5.49
CA ARG A 173 -0.89 2.40 -4.73
C ARG A 173 -0.92 1.03 -4.04
N LEU A 174 -2.00 0.75 -3.32
CA LEU A 174 -2.18 -0.52 -2.62
C LEU A 174 -2.22 -1.71 -3.59
N MET A 175 -2.95 -1.59 -4.69
CA MET A 175 -3.05 -2.63 -5.71
C MET A 175 -1.68 -2.96 -6.32
N LEU A 176 -0.88 -1.94 -6.68
CA LEU A 176 0.47 -2.13 -7.22
C LEU A 176 1.42 -2.77 -6.20
N GLN A 177 1.32 -2.40 -4.91
CA GLN A 177 2.08 -3.03 -3.84
C GLN A 177 1.72 -4.51 -3.67
N TYR A 178 0.42 -4.86 -3.67
CA TYR A 178 -0.02 -6.25 -3.56
C TYR A 178 0.43 -7.10 -4.74
N ALA A 179 0.34 -6.56 -5.94
CA ALA A 179 0.82 -7.23 -7.15
C ALA A 179 2.36 -7.34 -7.24
N GLY A 180 3.10 -6.69 -6.33
CA GLY A 180 4.56 -6.66 -6.34
C GLY A 180 5.15 -5.88 -7.53
N VAL A 181 4.39 -4.92 -8.06
CA VAL A 181 4.75 -4.13 -9.24
C VAL A 181 5.52 -2.87 -8.86
N CYS A 182 5.09 -2.18 -7.78
CA CYS A 182 5.69 -0.95 -7.28
C CYS A 182 5.70 -0.98 -5.74
N ASP A 183 6.66 -0.32 -5.09
CA ASP A 183 6.71 -0.20 -3.62
C ASP A 183 5.80 0.88 -3.06
N GLY A 184 5.33 1.80 -3.92
CA GLY A 184 4.41 2.86 -3.57
C GLY A 184 4.95 3.93 -2.63
N LYS A 185 6.28 4.11 -2.56
CA LYS A 185 6.94 5.09 -1.69
C LYS A 185 6.96 6.47 -2.32
N LEU A 186 6.07 7.34 -1.87
CA LEU A 186 5.94 8.71 -2.36
C LEU A 186 7.16 9.56 -2.02
N GLU A 187 7.71 9.39 -0.82
CA GLU A 187 8.88 10.12 -0.33
C GLU A 187 10.17 9.82 -1.09
N GLN A 188 10.26 8.66 -1.74
CA GLN A 188 11.36 8.28 -2.62
C GLN A 188 11.10 8.63 -4.10
N GLY A 189 9.88 9.10 -4.40
CA GLY A 189 9.44 9.40 -5.76
C GLY A 189 9.09 8.17 -6.59
N SER A 190 8.98 6.97 -5.96
CA SER A 190 8.57 5.73 -6.66
C SER A 190 7.14 5.81 -7.21
N MET A 191 6.29 6.67 -6.62
CA MET A 191 5.01 7.07 -7.20
C MET A 191 4.86 8.58 -7.14
N ARG A 192 4.25 9.16 -8.18
CA ARG A 192 3.92 10.57 -8.29
C ARG A 192 2.64 10.76 -9.09
N CYS A 193 1.97 11.88 -8.88
CA CYS A 193 0.71 12.18 -9.52
C CYS A 193 0.75 13.60 -10.10
N ASP A 194 0.37 13.73 -11.36
CA ASP A 194 0.07 15.00 -11.99
C ASP A 194 -1.47 15.11 -12.10
N VAL A 195 -1.99 16.28 -11.76
CA VAL A 195 -3.44 16.54 -11.72
C VAL A 195 -3.81 17.51 -12.85
N ASN A 196 -4.70 17.05 -13.73
CA ASN A 196 -5.32 17.88 -14.76
C ASN A 196 -6.70 18.32 -14.26
N ILE A 197 -6.95 19.62 -14.10
CA ILE A 197 -8.20 20.15 -13.54
C ILE A 197 -8.77 21.27 -14.39
N SER A 198 -10.09 21.29 -14.54
CA SER A 198 -10.85 22.39 -15.13
C SER A 198 -12.18 22.58 -14.41
N LEU A 199 -12.71 23.80 -14.41
CA LEU A 199 -14.02 24.13 -13.89
C LEU A 199 -14.95 24.57 -15.01
N ALA A 200 -16.19 24.07 -15.00
CA ALA A 200 -17.25 24.50 -15.90
C ALA A 200 -18.58 24.63 -15.11
N GLU A 201 -19.59 25.26 -15.72
CA GLU A 201 -20.94 25.22 -15.16
C GLU A 201 -21.44 23.76 -15.13
N LYS A 202 -22.15 23.40 -14.07
CA LYS A 202 -22.57 22.03 -13.80
C LYS A 202 -23.28 21.31 -14.96
N ASP A 203 -24.04 22.05 -15.73
CA ASP A 203 -24.85 21.51 -16.83
C ASP A 203 -24.28 21.88 -18.22
N SER A 204 -23.00 22.26 -18.28
CA SER A 204 -22.32 22.60 -19.53
C SER A 204 -21.86 21.33 -20.27
N ASP A 205 -22.19 21.25 -21.57
CA ASP A 205 -21.65 20.21 -22.45
C ASP A 205 -20.15 20.41 -22.78
N LYS A 206 -19.56 21.53 -22.33
CA LYS A 206 -18.16 21.86 -22.59
C LYS A 206 -17.35 21.85 -21.30
N LEU A 207 -16.21 21.19 -21.34
CA LEU A 207 -15.22 21.28 -20.28
C LEU A 207 -14.64 22.71 -20.20
N GLY A 208 -14.25 23.10 -18.99
CA GLY A 208 -13.51 24.34 -18.78
C GLY A 208 -12.08 24.28 -19.32
N THR A 209 -11.34 25.39 -19.20
CA THR A 209 -9.92 25.43 -19.56
C THR A 209 -9.11 24.64 -18.56
N ARG A 210 -8.35 23.66 -19.04
CA ARG A 210 -7.53 22.76 -18.24
C ARG A 210 -6.25 23.43 -17.74
N THR A 211 -5.93 23.27 -16.46
CA THR A 211 -4.59 23.46 -15.92
C THR A 211 -4.02 22.11 -15.46
N GLU A 212 -2.71 21.98 -15.53
CA GLU A 212 -1.97 20.79 -15.10
C GLU A 212 -1.12 21.14 -13.89
N VAL A 213 -1.31 20.46 -12.75
CA VAL A 213 -0.48 20.67 -11.55
C VAL A 213 0.48 19.50 -11.41
N LYS A 214 1.78 19.80 -11.40
CA LYS A 214 2.87 18.81 -11.36
C LYS A 214 3.55 18.70 -10.00
N ASN A 215 4.30 17.61 -9.85
CA ASN A 215 5.19 17.35 -8.72
C ASN A 215 4.48 17.24 -7.37
N LEU A 216 3.35 16.54 -7.33
CA LEU A 216 2.63 16.25 -6.10
C LEU A 216 3.18 14.96 -5.45
N ASN A 217 3.95 15.13 -4.38
CA ASN A 217 4.72 14.06 -3.74
C ASN A 217 4.06 13.48 -2.47
N SER A 218 2.83 13.84 -2.18
CA SER A 218 2.07 13.31 -1.06
C SER A 218 0.56 13.42 -1.31
N THR A 219 -0.23 12.55 -0.71
CA THR A 219 -1.71 12.65 -0.78
C THR A 219 -2.22 13.96 -0.22
N LYS A 220 -1.56 14.51 0.82
CA LYS A 220 -1.88 15.82 1.37
C LYS A 220 -1.59 16.95 0.38
N ALA A 221 -0.47 16.87 -0.37
CA ALA A 221 -0.16 17.84 -1.41
C ALA A 221 -1.17 17.77 -2.56
N ILE A 222 -1.57 16.56 -2.99
CA ILE A 222 -2.62 16.34 -4.00
C ILE A 222 -3.92 17.01 -3.57
N GLN A 223 -4.37 16.76 -2.33
CA GLN A 223 -5.59 17.35 -1.79
C GLN A 223 -5.55 18.87 -1.83
N ARG A 224 -4.50 19.45 -1.23
CA ARG A 224 -4.35 20.92 -1.12
C ARG A 224 -4.24 21.58 -2.50
N ALA A 225 -3.53 20.96 -3.42
CA ALA A 225 -3.38 21.48 -4.78
C ALA A 225 -4.73 21.52 -5.52
N ILE A 226 -5.52 20.47 -5.42
CA ILE A 226 -6.86 20.41 -6.03
C ILE A 226 -7.79 21.45 -5.39
N GLU A 227 -7.83 21.52 -4.06
CA GLU A 227 -8.66 22.49 -3.33
C GLU A 227 -8.27 23.93 -3.68
N TYR A 228 -6.97 24.23 -3.76
CA TYR A 228 -6.49 25.54 -4.16
C TYR A 228 -6.84 25.88 -5.61
N GLU A 229 -6.64 24.94 -6.55
CA GLU A 229 -7.00 25.19 -7.96
C GLU A 229 -8.50 25.37 -8.18
N ILE A 230 -9.35 24.64 -7.45
CA ILE A 230 -10.79 24.87 -7.47
C ILE A 230 -11.10 26.29 -6.99
N TYR A 231 -10.48 26.72 -5.90
CA TYR A 231 -10.65 28.07 -5.38
C TYR A 231 -10.15 29.13 -6.39
N ARG A 232 -8.91 29.01 -6.87
CA ARG A 232 -8.29 29.97 -7.81
C ARG A 232 -9.08 30.12 -9.10
N GLN A 233 -9.48 29.00 -9.74
CA GLN A 233 -10.26 29.05 -10.97
C GLN A 233 -11.67 29.60 -10.74
N THR A 234 -12.28 29.33 -9.59
CA THR A 234 -13.59 29.89 -9.22
C THR A 234 -13.50 31.41 -9.13
N GLU A 235 -12.52 31.96 -8.41
CA GLU A 235 -12.30 33.40 -8.28
C GLU A 235 -12.12 34.07 -9.64
N LEU A 236 -11.30 33.50 -10.53
CA LEU A 236 -11.09 34.03 -11.89
C LEU A 236 -12.40 34.08 -12.69
N ILE A 237 -13.15 32.97 -12.69
CA ILE A 237 -14.39 32.87 -13.47
C ILE A 237 -15.48 33.81 -12.94
N GLU A 238 -15.63 33.91 -11.60
CA GLU A 238 -16.62 34.80 -10.98
C GLU A 238 -16.28 36.28 -11.19
N ASN A 239 -15.00 36.64 -11.30
CA ASN A 239 -14.56 37.98 -11.65
C ASN A 239 -14.64 38.28 -13.16
N GLY A 240 -15.10 37.32 -13.99
CA GLY A 240 -15.17 37.49 -15.43
C GLY A 240 -13.83 37.34 -16.17
N GLU A 241 -12.82 36.82 -15.47
CA GLU A 241 -11.49 36.55 -16.03
C GLU A 241 -11.45 35.17 -16.66
N ARG A 242 -10.46 34.91 -17.50
CA ARG A 242 -10.28 33.62 -18.18
C ARG A 242 -9.19 32.80 -17.51
N VAL A 243 -9.49 31.53 -17.25
CA VAL A 243 -8.45 30.56 -16.90
C VAL A 243 -7.54 30.36 -18.12
N VAL A 244 -6.23 30.44 -17.91
CA VAL A 244 -5.22 30.18 -18.93
C VAL A 244 -4.81 28.71 -18.87
N GLN A 245 -4.64 28.06 -20.02
CA GLN A 245 -4.13 26.69 -20.08
C GLN A 245 -2.61 26.71 -19.86
N GLU A 246 -2.18 26.20 -18.70
CA GLU A 246 -0.79 26.25 -18.26
C GLU A 246 -0.44 25.04 -17.40
N THR A 247 0.87 24.80 -17.27
CA THR A 247 1.43 23.86 -16.30
C THR A 247 1.86 24.62 -15.06
N LEU A 248 1.42 24.15 -13.90
CA LEU A 248 1.60 24.76 -12.60
C LEU A 248 2.49 23.92 -11.70
N HIS A 249 3.24 24.58 -10.83
CA HIS A 249 3.93 23.96 -9.71
C HIS A 249 3.18 24.28 -8.42
N PHE A 250 2.95 23.28 -7.59
CA PHE A 250 2.39 23.46 -6.26
C PHE A 250 3.50 23.65 -5.23
N ASN A 251 3.43 24.72 -4.46
CA ASN A 251 4.33 24.98 -3.35
C ASN A 251 3.69 24.49 -2.05
N ASP A 252 4.22 23.41 -1.49
CA ASP A 252 3.64 22.79 -0.28
C ASP A 252 3.78 23.69 0.97
N ALA A 253 4.77 24.60 1.01
CA ALA A 253 4.97 25.53 2.13
C ALA A 253 3.93 26.66 2.15
N THR A 254 3.63 27.26 0.99
CA THR A 254 2.62 28.33 0.87
C THR A 254 1.22 27.79 0.65
N GLY A 255 1.09 26.60 0.04
CA GLY A 255 -0.19 26.01 -0.34
C GLY A 255 -0.78 26.57 -1.64
N GLU A 256 0.03 27.20 -2.46
CA GLU A 256 -0.38 27.90 -3.67
C GLU A 256 0.25 27.27 -4.92
N THR A 257 -0.39 27.47 -6.07
CA THR A 257 0.17 27.11 -7.38
C THR A 257 0.83 28.34 -8.02
N SER A 258 1.88 28.08 -8.80
CA SER A 258 2.56 29.08 -9.60
C SER A 258 2.82 28.55 -11.01
N SER A 259 2.77 29.43 -12.02
CA SER A 259 3.01 29.04 -13.40
C SER A 259 4.45 28.59 -13.64
N LEU A 260 4.64 27.38 -14.21
CA LEU A 260 5.93 26.89 -14.68
C LEU A 260 6.17 27.30 -16.15
N ARG A 261 5.15 27.15 -16.99
CA ARG A 261 5.19 27.54 -18.41
C ARG A 261 3.78 27.69 -18.96
N SER A 262 3.64 28.57 -19.94
CA SER A 262 2.41 28.70 -20.72
C SER A 262 2.34 27.67 -21.86
N LYS A 263 1.15 27.47 -22.43
CA LYS A 263 0.94 26.52 -23.53
C LYS A 263 1.58 26.94 -24.84
N GLU A 264 1.96 28.22 -25.01
CA GLU A 264 2.68 28.72 -26.20
C GLU A 264 4.02 27.99 -26.39
N ASP A 265 4.58 27.40 -25.32
CA ASP A 265 5.79 26.59 -25.31
C ASP A 265 5.53 25.09 -25.45
N ALA A 266 4.32 24.65 -25.82
CA ALA A 266 4.01 23.23 -26.01
C ALA A 266 4.88 22.60 -27.08
N HIS A 267 5.81 21.75 -26.70
CA HIS A 267 6.70 21.06 -27.62
C HIS A 267 5.93 20.05 -28.46
N ASP A 268 6.11 20.10 -29.78
CA ASP A 268 5.83 18.98 -30.65
C ASP A 268 6.91 17.92 -30.44
N TYR A 269 6.55 16.84 -29.73
CA TYR A 269 7.48 15.75 -29.39
C TYR A 269 7.89 14.91 -30.61
N ARG A 270 7.31 15.10 -31.76
CA ARG A 270 7.65 14.40 -33.01
C ARG A 270 7.86 12.91 -32.80
N TYR A 271 6.84 12.25 -32.24
CA TYR A 271 6.88 10.82 -32.00
C TYR A 271 7.15 10.03 -33.26
N PHE A 272 8.05 9.07 -33.20
CA PHE A 272 8.27 8.07 -34.23
C PHE A 272 8.69 6.74 -33.61
N PRO A 273 8.45 5.58 -34.29
CA PRO A 273 8.83 4.27 -33.75
C PRO A 273 10.32 4.19 -33.43
N ASP A 274 10.66 3.65 -32.27
CA ASP A 274 12.05 3.37 -31.94
C ASP A 274 12.59 2.27 -32.87
N PRO A 275 13.65 2.50 -33.63
CA PRO A 275 14.17 1.54 -34.62
C PRO A 275 14.96 0.39 -33.97
N ASP A 276 15.39 0.56 -32.71
CA ASP A 276 16.28 -0.37 -32.03
C ASP A 276 15.53 -1.37 -31.16
N ILE A 277 14.23 -1.13 -30.88
CA ILE A 277 13.38 -2.02 -30.08
C ILE A 277 12.31 -2.65 -30.98
N PRO A 278 12.38 -3.96 -31.23
CA PRO A 278 11.39 -4.64 -32.03
C PRO A 278 10.02 -4.63 -31.33
N PRO A 279 8.91 -4.58 -32.07
CA PRO A 279 7.59 -4.76 -31.52
C PRO A 279 7.44 -6.12 -30.84
N ILE A 280 6.56 -6.20 -29.83
CA ILE A 280 6.20 -7.45 -29.17
C ILE A 280 4.79 -7.88 -29.58
N ILE A 281 4.64 -9.17 -29.81
CA ILE A 281 3.36 -9.85 -30.00
C ILE A 281 3.21 -10.84 -28.85
N PHE A 282 2.20 -10.66 -28.02
CA PHE A 282 1.92 -11.55 -26.89
C PHE A 282 1.03 -12.71 -27.34
N THR A 283 1.39 -13.93 -26.94
CA THR A 283 0.55 -15.11 -27.07
C THR A 283 -0.49 -15.19 -25.98
N GLU A 284 -1.55 -15.99 -26.18
CA GLU A 284 -2.57 -16.26 -25.14
C GLU A 284 -1.95 -16.94 -23.92
N GLU A 285 -1.02 -17.86 -24.16
CA GLU A 285 -0.35 -18.64 -23.13
C GLU A 285 0.51 -17.75 -22.23
N GLU A 286 1.29 -16.82 -22.81
CA GLU A 286 2.09 -15.86 -22.06
C GLU A 286 1.20 -14.97 -21.19
N LEU A 287 0.14 -14.40 -21.76
CA LEU A 287 -0.78 -13.54 -21.02
C LEU A 287 -1.52 -14.31 -19.93
N ALA A 288 -1.93 -15.56 -20.19
CA ALA A 288 -2.57 -16.41 -19.19
C ALA A 288 -1.63 -16.77 -18.03
N ALA A 289 -0.35 -17.02 -18.32
CA ALA A 289 0.66 -17.30 -17.31
C ALA A 289 0.90 -16.08 -16.39
N ILE A 290 1.01 -14.88 -16.98
CA ILE A 290 1.18 -13.64 -16.19
C ILE A 290 -0.06 -13.38 -15.33
N LYS A 291 -1.26 -13.59 -15.87
CA LYS A 291 -2.52 -13.42 -15.14
C LYS A 291 -2.63 -14.39 -13.97
N ALA A 292 -2.21 -15.63 -14.14
CA ALA A 292 -2.23 -16.66 -13.09
C ALA A 292 -1.22 -16.38 -11.95
N ASP A 293 -0.16 -15.59 -12.21
CA ASP A 293 0.85 -15.19 -11.23
C ASP A 293 0.46 -13.92 -10.43
N ILE A 294 -0.72 -13.36 -10.65
CA ILE A 294 -1.24 -12.25 -9.84
C ILE A 294 -1.66 -12.77 -8.48
N PRO A 295 -1.11 -12.23 -7.38
CA PRO A 295 -1.47 -12.66 -6.04
C PRO A 295 -2.88 -12.25 -5.66
N GLU A 296 -3.38 -12.83 -4.57
CA GLU A 296 -4.66 -12.45 -3.98
C GLU A 296 -4.67 -10.95 -3.61
N MET A 297 -5.62 -10.23 -4.16
CA MET A 297 -5.75 -8.77 -4.00
C MET A 297 -6.44 -8.41 -2.67
N PRO A 298 -6.31 -7.14 -2.19
CA PRO A 298 -6.84 -6.73 -0.88
C PRO A 298 -8.30 -7.09 -0.65
N GLU A 299 -9.18 -6.86 -1.62
CA GLU A 299 -10.61 -7.15 -1.49
C GLU A 299 -10.89 -8.65 -1.36
N GLN A 300 -10.13 -9.48 -2.05
CA GLN A 300 -10.23 -10.94 -1.95
C GLN A 300 -9.79 -11.41 -0.57
N ARG A 301 -8.68 -10.84 -0.02
CA ARG A 301 -8.25 -11.11 1.36
C ARG A 301 -9.29 -10.68 2.38
N VAL A 302 -9.90 -9.48 2.24
CA VAL A 302 -11.00 -9.03 3.11
C VAL A 302 -12.15 -10.04 3.09
N ALA A 303 -12.57 -10.49 1.91
CA ALA A 303 -13.64 -11.48 1.77
C ALA A 303 -13.27 -12.81 2.46
N ARG A 304 -12.05 -13.29 2.28
CA ARG A 304 -11.55 -14.51 2.92
C ARG A 304 -11.42 -14.35 4.45
N TYR A 305 -10.86 -13.27 4.94
CA TYR A 305 -10.72 -13.03 6.38
C TYR A 305 -12.07 -12.93 7.09
N THR A 306 -13.05 -12.33 6.45
CA THR A 306 -14.41 -12.27 7.00
C THR A 306 -15.15 -13.61 6.91
N GLY A 307 -15.08 -14.28 5.75
CA GLY A 307 -15.82 -15.52 5.48
C GLY A 307 -15.22 -16.74 6.16
N GLU A 308 -13.90 -16.96 6.02
CA GLU A 308 -13.25 -18.18 6.51
C GLU A 308 -12.71 -18.03 7.93
N TYR A 309 -12.10 -16.87 8.25
CA TYR A 309 -11.49 -16.64 9.56
C TYR A 309 -12.47 -16.02 10.56
N GLY A 310 -13.61 -15.51 10.09
CA GLY A 310 -14.64 -14.88 10.93
C GLY A 310 -14.12 -13.63 11.66
N ILE A 311 -13.21 -12.88 11.01
CA ILE A 311 -12.72 -11.59 11.45
C ILE A 311 -13.78 -10.53 11.08
N SER A 312 -13.93 -9.46 11.86
CA SER A 312 -14.87 -8.39 11.53
C SER A 312 -14.45 -7.70 10.22
N ALA A 313 -15.41 -7.19 9.43
CA ALA A 313 -15.10 -6.47 8.20
C ALA A 313 -14.20 -5.24 8.44
N ALA A 314 -14.37 -4.57 9.58
CA ALA A 314 -13.53 -3.44 9.98
C ALA A 314 -12.07 -3.88 10.24
N ASP A 315 -11.87 -4.94 11.03
CA ASP A 315 -10.53 -5.45 11.31
C ASP A 315 -9.87 -6.04 10.07
N ALA A 316 -10.64 -6.77 9.23
CA ALA A 316 -10.15 -7.31 7.97
C ALA A 316 -9.64 -6.19 7.03
N LYS A 317 -10.35 -5.07 6.97
CA LYS A 317 -9.91 -3.89 6.22
C LYS A 317 -8.59 -3.34 6.76
N VAL A 318 -8.48 -3.14 8.09
CA VAL A 318 -7.22 -2.66 8.71
C VAL A 318 -6.06 -3.62 8.43
N LEU A 319 -6.28 -4.94 8.50
CA LEU A 319 -5.26 -5.95 8.20
C LEU A 319 -4.82 -5.96 6.73
N THR A 320 -5.63 -5.43 5.82
CA THR A 320 -5.35 -5.41 4.38
C THR A 320 -4.96 -4.05 3.82
N ASP A 321 -5.08 -2.97 4.60
CA ASP A 321 -4.67 -1.61 4.20
C ASP A 321 -3.16 -1.45 3.96
N SER A 322 -2.36 -2.46 4.37
CA SER A 322 -0.95 -2.57 4.06
C SER A 322 -0.60 -4.02 3.72
N LYS A 323 0.07 -4.21 2.58
CA LYS A 323 0.56 -5.54 2.19
C LYS A 323 1.44 -6.18 3.28
N ARG A 324 2.31 -5.39 3.92
CA ARG A 324 3.22 -5.87 4.97
C ARG A 324 2.47 -6.35 6.21
N VAL A 325 1.45 -5.60 6.65
CA VAL A 325 0.58 -6.01 7.77
C VAL A 325 -0.16 -7.29 7.41
N SER A 326 -0.68 -7.36 6.19
CA SER A 326 -1.38 -8.54 5.69
C SER A 326 -0.47 -9.77 5.61
N ASP A 327 0.74 -9.61 5.09
CA ASP A 327 1.70 -10.71 4.99
C ASP A 327 2.19 -11.16 6.39
N LEU A 328 2.38 -10.23 7.34
CA LEU A 328 2.66 -10.55 8.74
C LEU A 328 1.53 -11.39 9.36
N PHE A 329 0.28 -10.96 9.15
CA PHE A 329 -0.90 -11.69 9.60
C PHE A 329 -0.96 -13.10 9.00
N GLU A 330 -0.84 -13.21 7.67
CA GLU A 330 -0.87 -14.50 6.97
C GLU A 330 0.21 -15.47 7.46
N ASN A 331 1.43 -14.98 7.62
CA ASN A 331 2.54 -15.80 8.07
C ASN A 331 2.38 -16.22 9.56
N ALA A 332 1.84 -15.33 10.39
CA ALA A 332 1.53 -15.67 11.77
C ALA A 332 0.41 -16.73 11.87
N VAL A 333 -0.63 -16.63 11.02
CA VAL A 333 -1.71 -17.64 10.94
C VAL A 333 -1.18 -18.99 10.45
N LYS A 334 -0.24 -19.01 9.50
CA LYS A 334 0.42 -20.26 9.07
C LYS A 334 1.19 -20.93 10.21
N ALA A 335 1.86 -20.14 11.07
CA ALA A 335 2.63 -20.66 12.19
C ALA A 335 1.74 -21.12 13.35
N TYR A 336 0.62 -20.44 13.61
CA TYR A 336 -0.38 -20.79 14.62
C TYR A 336 -1.77 -20.57 14.08
N ASN A 337 -2.45 -21.65 13.69
CA ASN A 337 -3.78 -21.61 13.07
C ASN A 337 -4.88 -21.12 14.01
N ASN A 338 -4.80 -19.86 14.44
CA ASN A 338 -5.79 -19.17 15.26
C ASN A 338 -5.97 -17.71 14.80
N PRO A 339 -6.64 -17.46 13.66
CA PRO A 339 -6.64 -16.16 13.01
C PRO A 339 -7.27 -15.03 13.83
N LYS A 340 -8.34 -15.28 14.60
CA LYS A 340 -9.02 -14.22 15.37
C LYS A 340 -8.14 -13.56 16.42
N PRO A 341 -7.50 -14.29 17.37
CA PRO A 341 -6.59 -13.67 18.34
C PRO A 341 -5.39 -12.97 17.67
N ILE A 342 -4.84 -13.56 16.60
CA ILE A 342 -3.73 -12.96 15.84
C ILE A 342 -4.18 -11.65 15.21
N GLY A 343 -5.30 -11.63 14.49
CA GLY A 343 -5.85 -10.44 13.86
C GLY A 343 -6.16 -9.33 14.87
N THR A 344 -6.86 -9.67 15.95
CA THR A 344 -7.15 -8.71 17.03
C THR A 344 -5.87 -8.14 17.65
N PHE A 345 -4.84 -8.97 17.86
CA PHE A 345 -3.59 -8.50 18.43
C PHE A 345 -2.85 -7.54 17.49
N ILE A 346 -2.79 -7.85 16.19
CA ILE A 346 -2.18 -6.98 15.20
C ILE A 346 -2.94 -5.65 15.12
N VAL A 347 -4.27 -5.68 14.98
CA VAL A 347 -5.11 -4.48 14.86
C VAL A 347 -5.00 -3.58 16.10
N VAL A 348 -5.05 -4.16 17.30
CA VAL A 348 -5.10 -3.36 18.55
C VAL A 348 -3.71 -2.95 19.03
N GLU A 349 -2.76 -3.89 19.07
CA GLU A 349 -1.45 -3.65 19.70
C GLU A 349 -0.38 -3.20 18.70
N LEU A 350 -0.26 -3.86 17.53
CA LEU A 350 0.79 -3.51 16.58
C LEU A 350 0.45 -2.26 15.79
N MET A 351 -0.79 -2.13 15.29
CA MET A 351 -1.19 -0.93 14.53
C MET A 351 -1.08 0.34 15.38
N ARG A 352 -1.43 0.27 16.67
CA ARG A 352 -1.20 1.39 17.58
C ARG A 352 0.28 1.82 17.63
N ARG A 353 1.20 0.85 17.69
CA ARG A 353 2.65 1.11 17.74
C ARG A 353 3.19 1.65 16.42
N ILE A 354 2.69 1.12 15.29
CA ILE A 354 3.02 1.62 13.95
C ILE A 354 2.59 3.08 13.81
N ASN A 355 1.35 3.40 14.21
CA ASN A 355 0.81 4.75 14.13
C ASN A 355 1.53 5.76 15.04
N LEU A 356 2.13 5.30 16.14
CA LEU A 356 2.95 6.12 17.04
C LEU A 356 4.42 6.21 16.59
N GLY A 357 4.81 5.52 15.52
CA GLY A 357 6.21 5.43 15.07
C GLY A 357 7.11 4.58 15.98
N GLU A 358 6.52 3.79 16.89
CA GLU A 358 7.25 2.89 17.79
C GLU A 358 7.67 1.56 17.11
N LEU A 359 7.03 1.21 15.99
CA LEU A 359 7.31 0.01 15.21
C LEU A 359 7.37 0.35 13.72
N ASP A 360 8.51 0.07 13.12
CA ASP A 360 8.71 0.06 11.68
C ASP A 360 8.72 -1.40 11.19
N LEU A 361 7.77 -1.73 10.31
CA LEU A 361 7.66 -3.07 9.74
C LEU A 361 8.83 -3.43 8.81
N ASP A 362 9.57 -2.45 8.29
CA ASP A 362 10.74 -2.66 7.46
C ASP A 362 11.95 -3.10 8.27
N ASN A 363 12.01 -2.68 9.53
CA ASN A 363 13.10 -2.93 10.46
C ASN A 363 12.65 -3.75 11.68
N MET A 364 11.58 -4.55 11.53
CA MET A 364 11.06 -5.40 12.59
C MET A 364 12.10 -6.45 13.01
N LYS A 365 12.41 -6.51 14.31
CA LYS A 365 13.47 -7.38 14.85
C LYS A 365 13.02 -8.80 15.14
N PHE A 366 11.73 -9.10 15.12
CA PHE A 366 11.15 -10.43 15.36
C PHE A 366 10.37 -10.88 14.13
N THR A 367 10.12 -12.18 14.02
CA THR A 367 9.43 -12.79 12.87
C THR A 367 7.92 -12.95 13.12
N ALA A 368 7.18 -13.31 12.08
CA ALA A 368 5.76 -13.64 12.19
C ALA A 368 5.52 -14.89 13.06
N GLU A 369 6.47 -15.84 13.03
CA GLU A 369 6.47 -17.04 13.85
C GLU A 369 6.64 -16.68 15.33
N ASP A 370 7.53 -15.74 15.66
CA ASP A 370 7.71 -15.26 17.04
C ASP A 370 6.45 -14.55 17.56
N LEU A 371 5.78 -13.76 16.70
CA LEU A 371 4.49 -13.14 17.00
C LEU A 371 3.41 -14.20 17.27
N ALA A 372 3.30 -15.17 16.38
CA ALA A 372 2.37 -16.28 16.51
C ALA A 372 2.61 -17.05 17.82
N LYS A 373 3.87 -17.28 18.16
CA LYS A 373 4.26 -17.98 19.40
C LYS A 373 3.90 -17.18 20.66
N LEU A 374 4.12 -15.87 20.65
CA LEU A 374 3.70 -15.00 21.75
C LEU A 374 2.19 -15.09 22.00
N ILE A 375 1.40 -15.11 20.92
CA ILE A 375 -0.04 -15.20 20.99
C ILE A 375 -0.46 -16.60 21.46
N GLU A 376 0.15 -17.66 20.94
CA GLU A 376 -0.07 -19.05 21.38
C GLU A 376 0.16 -19.20 22.89
N LEU A 377 1.27 -18.67 23.40
CA LEU A 377 1.58 -18.74 24.84
C LEU A 377 0.52 -18.07 25.68
N ALA A 378 -0.03 -16.94 25.23
CA ALA A 378 -1.10 -16.24 25.94
C ALA A 378 -2.46 -16.96 25.84
N GLU A 379 -2.82 -17.45 24.64
CA GLU A 379 -4.10 -18.15 24.42
C GLU A 379 -4.15 -19.53 25.09
N THR A 380 -3.00 -20.21 25.19
CA THR A 380 -2.88 -21.47 25.91
C THR A 380 -2.73 -21.28 27.46
N GLY A 381 -2.68 -20.03 27.94
CA GLY A 381 -2.60 -19.72 29.36
C GLY A 381 -1.23 -19.97 29.99
N LYS A 382 -0.17 -20.13 29.18
CA LYS A 382 1.21 -20.27 29.68
C LYS A 382 1.78 -18.96 30.20
N ILE A 383 1.31 -17.83 29.69
CA ILE A 383 1.62 -16.48 30.16
C ILE A 383 0.33 -15.67 30.35
N SER A 384 0.37 -14.67 31.24
CA SER A 384 -0.77 -13.74 31.41
C SER A 384 -0.84 -12.70 30.28
N LYS A 385 -2.02 -12.05 30.15
CA LYS A 385 -2.17 -10.93 29.19
C LYS A 385 -1.23 -9.76 29.49
N ASP A 386 -0.90 -9.52 30.75
CA ASP A 386 0.04 -8.46 31.12
C ASP A 386 1.48 -8.86 30.81
N ASN A 387 1.85 -10.12 31.08
CA ASN A 387 3.16 -10.65 30.72
C ASN A 387 3.36 -10.63 29.18
N ARG A 388 2.31 -10.89 28.40
CA ARG A 388 2.35 -10.75 26.93
C ARG A 388 2.79 -9.36 26.49
N LYS A 389 2.33 -8.29 27.15
CA LYS A 389 2.74 -6.91 26.83
C LYS A 389 4.21 -6.64 27.18
N ILE A 390 4.68 -7.22 28.29
CA ILE A 390 6.09 -7.12 28.70
C ILE A 390 6.98 -7.80 27.66
N ILE A 391 6.62 -9.04 27.29
CA ILE A 391 7.37 -9.82 26.30
C ILE A 391 7.38 -9.10 24.95
N LEU A 392 6.23 -8.59 24.46
CA LEU A 392 6.18 -7.86 23.21
C LEU A 392 7.14 -6.65 23.19
N ARG A 393 7.18 -5.88 24.29
CA ARG A 393 8.09 -4.73 24.39
C ARG A 393 9.56 -5.16 24.27
N GLU A 394 9.93 -6.20 24.96
CA GLU A 394 11.29 -6.75 24.92
C GLU A 394 11.62 -7.32 23.53
N MET A 395 10.67 -7.98 22.87
CA MET A 395 10.83 -8.45 21.48
C MET A 395 11.10 -7.30 20.51
N LEU A 396 10.39 -6.18 20.65
CA LEU A 396 10.59 -4.97 19.84
C LEU A 396 11.99 -4.38 20.03
N GLU A 397 12.49 -4.37 21.26
CA GLU A 397 13.79 -3.78 21.59
C GLU A 397 14.95 -4.69 21.19
N THR A 398 14.85 -5.99 21.49
CA THR A 398 15.98 -6.94 21.43
C THR A 398 15.92 -7.94 20.28
N GLY A 399 14.73 -8.24 19.74
CA GLY A 399 14.53 -9.32 18.78
C GLY A 399 14.61 -10.73 19.38
N LYS A 400 14.65 -10.87 20.71
CA LYS A 400 14.66 -12.18 21.36
C LYS A 400 13.34 -12.91 21.17
N LYS A 401 13.39 -14.24 21.20
CA LYS A 401 12.18 -15.09 21.11
C LYS A 401 11.30 -14.96 22.37
N PRO A 402 9.99 -15.06 22.24
CA PRO A 402 9.08 -14.88 23.36
C PRO A 402 9.30 -15.86 24.51
N GLU A 403 9.66 -17.13 24.23
CA GLU A 403 9.97 -18.11 25.26
C GLU A 403 11.23 -17.75 26.04
N THR A 404 12.28 -17.27 25.35
CA THR A 404 13.52 -16.85 25.98
C THR A 404 13.29 -15.71 26.95
N ILE A 405 12.49 -14.71 26.54
CA ILE A 405 12.14 -13.58 27.41
C ILE A 405 11.30 -14.07 28.59
N ALA A 406 10.33 -14.95 28.35
CA ALA A 406 9.48 -15.52 29.41
C ALA A 406 10.29 -16.26 30.46
N GLU A 407 11.36 -16.99 30.06
CA GLU A 407 12.27 -17.68 30.94
C GLU A 407 13.17 -16.72 31.71
N GLU A 408 13.86 -15.82 31.03
CA GLU A 408 14.80 -14.86 31.64
C GLU A 408 14.12 -13.97 32.68
N GLN A 409 12.87 -13.53 32.42
CA GLN A 409 12.12 -12.65 33.28
C GLN A 409 11.11 -13.38 34.22
N GLN A 410 11.11 -14.71 34.23
CA GLN A 410 10.23 -15.54 35.03
C GLN A 410 8.74 -15.20 34.84
N LEU A 411 8.32 -15.00 33.59
CA LEU A 411 6.95 -14.58 33.24
C LEU A 411 5.98 -15.74 33.00
N TRP A 412 6.44 -16.97 33.11
CA TRP A 412 5.59 -18.15 33.04
C TRP A 412 4.58 -18.17 34.16
N ILE A 413 3.35 -18.58 33.88
CA ILE A 413 2.36 -18.88 34.92
C ILE A 413 2.82 -20.16 35.61
N LYS A 414 3.19 -20.06 36.86
CA LYS A 414 3.49 -21.22 37.74
C LYS A 414 2.16 -21.74 38.23
N GLU A 415 1.69 -22.84 37.68
CA GLU A 415 0.48 -23.51 38.16
C GLU A 415 0.79 -24.19 39.51
N ASP A 416 0.23 -23.66 40.59
CA ASP A 416 0.18 -24.32 41.88
C ASP A 416 -1.10 -25.18 41.95
N ASN A 417 -0.97 -26.43 41.52
CA ASN A 417 -2.08 -27.38 41.51
C ASN A 417 -2.74 -27.55 42.87
N ALA A 418 -1.99 -27.42 43.96
CA ALA A 418 -2.53 -27.52 45.33
C ALA A 418 -3.38 -26.28 45.67
N LEU A 419 -2.92 -25.09 45.31
CA LEU A 419 -3.70 -23.86 45.44
C LEU A 419 -4.93 -23.86 44.53
N LEU A 420 -4.79 -24.35 43.30
CA LEU A 420 -5.90 -24.45 42.33
C LEU A 420 -6.99 -25.39 42.87
N GLU A 421 -6.63 -26.56 43.30
CA GLU A 421 -7.55 -27.56 43.88
C GLU A 421 -8.24 -27.04 45.14
N LYS A 422 -7.48 -26.46 46.07
CA LYS A 422 -8.01 -25.86 47.28
C LYS A 422 -9.02 -24.75 47.00
N THR A 423 -8.70 -23.88 46.04
CA THR A 423 -9.56 -22.77 45.68
C THR A 423 -10.85 -23.24 45.01
N ILE A 424 -10.77 -24.19 44.09
CA ILE A 424 -11.95 -24.75 43.41
C ILE A 424 -12.85 -25.45 44.44
N ASN A 425 -12.30 -26.28 45.31
CA ASN A 425 -13.07 -26.92 46.36
C ASN A 425 -13.77 -25.91 47.28
N GLY A 426 -13.07 -24.85 47.72
CA GLY A 426 -13.66 -23.79 48.53
C GLY A 426 -14.79 -23.03 47.85
N ILE A 427 -14.68 -22.80 46.53
CA ILE A 427 -15.74 -22.15 45.74
C ILE A 427 -16.95 -23.08 45.57
N MET A 428 -16.72 -24.37 45.33
CA MET A 428 -17.81 -25.36 45.26
C MET A 428 -18.54 -25.47 46.60
N GLU A 429 -17.82 -25.51 47.72
CA GLU A 429 -18.38 -25.51 49.06
C GLU A 429 -19.17 -24.24 49.39
N ALA A 430 -18.70 -23.08 48.94
CA ALA A 430 -19.39 -21.81 49.12
C ALA A 430 -20.64 -21.63 48.24
N ASN A 431 -20.78 -22.44 47.17
CA ASN A 431 -21.87 -22.35 46.22
C ASN A 431 -22.60 -23.69 45.97
N PRO A 432 -23.10 -24.39 47.00
CA PRO A 432 -23.63 -25.75 46.88
C PRO A 432 -24.84 -25.81 45.91
N LYS A 433 -25.66 -24.78 45.86
CA LYS A 433 -26.81 -24.71 44.92
C LYS A 433 -26.39 -24.68 43.46
N ALA A 434 -25.34 -23.93 43.12
CA ALA A 434 -24.82 -23.88 41.75
C ALA A 434 -24.19 -25.22 41.34
N VAL A 435 -23.53 -25.91 42.26
CA VAL A 435 -22.98 -27.27 42.03
C VAL A 435 -24.10 -28.26 41.76
N GLU A 436 -25.17 -28.24 42.55
CA GLU A 436 -26.34 -29.13 42.38
C GLU A 436 -27.08 -28.85 41.05
N GLN A 437 -27.27 -27.57 40.69
CA GLN A 437 -27.85 -27.18 39.42
C GLN A 437 -27.02 -27.69 38.22
N TYR A 438 -25.69 -27.57 38.27
CA TYR A 438 -24.84 -28.13 37.22
C TYR A 438 -24.97 -29.65 37.13
N ARG A 439 -24.96 -30.37 38.24
CA ARG A 439 -25.13 -31.84 38.30
C ARG A 439 -26.51 -32.28 37.83
N SER A 440 -27.53 -31.44 37.98
CA SER A 440 -28.88 -31.70 37.45
C SER A 440 -29.04 -31.38 35.95
N GLY A 441 -27.98 -30.86 35.27
CA GLY A 441 -27.94 -30.61 33.82
C GLY A 441 -28.04 -29.14 33.41
N GLU A 442 -28.09 -28.21 34.36
CA GLU A 442 -28.14 -26.76 34.09
C GLU A 442 -26.73 -26.19 33.83
N THR A 443 -26.22 -26.38 32.61
CA THR A 443 -24.82 -26.02 32.22
C THR A 443 -24.52 -24.52 32.27
N LYS A 444 -25.52 -23.63 32.33
CA LYS A 444 -25.32 -22.16 32.38
C LYS A 444 -24.60 -21.70 33.64
N VAL A 445 -24.76 -22.41 34.76
CA VAL A 445 -24.10 -22.07 36.03
C VAL A 445 -22.59 -22.32 36.02
N PHE A 446 -22.09 -23.09 35.08
CA PHE A 446 -20.65 -23.31 34.90
C PHE A 446 -19.87 -21.99 34.68
N GLY A 447 -20.43 -21.08 33.87
CA GLY A 447 -19.83 -19.76 33.65
C GLY A 447 -19.70 -18.91 34.90
N PHE A 448 -20.68 -19.02 35.82
CA PHE A 448 -20.64 -18.35 37.13
C PHE A 448 -19.51 -18.93 37.99
N LEU A 449 -19.44 -20.27 38.14
CA LEU A 449 -18.39 -20.92 38.92
C LEU A 449 -16.99 -20.64 38.38
N MET A 450 -16.81 -20.69 37.05
CA MET A 450 -15.58 -20.28 36.36
C MET A 450 -15.18 -18.84 36.67
N GLY A 451 -16.14 -17.91 36.66
CA GLY A 451 -15.91 -16.50 36.99
C GLY A 451 -15.41 -16.31 38.41
N GLN A 452 -15.99 -17.05 39.42
CA GLN A 452 -15.55 -17.02 40.80
C GLN A 452 -14.13 -17.60 40.95
N CYS A 453 -13.82 -18.72 40.30
CA CYS A 453 -12.48 -19.32 40.31
C CYS A 453 -11.42 -18.38 39.73
N ASN A 454 -11.70 -17.78 38.57
CA ASN A 454 -10.79 -16.81 37.94
C ASN A 454 -10.51 -15.60 38.82
N LYS A 455 -11.57 -15.09 39.52
CA LYS A 455 -11.44 -13.95 40.43
C LYS A 455 -10.62 -14.29 41.66
N ALA A 456 -10.79 -15.48 42.21
CA ALA A 456 -10.09 -15.92 43.43
C ALA A 456 -8.60 -16.23 43.13
N LEU A 457 -8.32 -16.86 42.01
CA LEU A 457 -6.96 -17.26 41.61
C LEU A 457 -6.10 -16.12 41.05
N LYS A 458 -6.71 -14.98 40.67
CA LYS A 458 -6.01 -13.76 40.18
C LYS A 458 -4.86 -14.01 39.20
N GLY A 459 -5.01 -15.02 38.34
CA GLY A 459 -3.97 -15.38 37.36
C GLY A 459 -2.91 -16.37 37.83
N ALA A 460 -3.09 -16.99 39.03
CA ALA A 460 -2.21 -18.06 39.55
C ALA A 460 -2.40 -19.41 38.83
N ALA A 461 -3.42 -19.55 38.00
CA ALA A 461 -3.64 -20.72 37.15
C ALA A 461 -4.24 -20.29 35.80
N SER A 462 -4.03 -21.12 34.78
CA SER A 462 -4.58 -20.84 33.44
C SER A 462 -6.10 -21.07 33.44
N PRO A 463 -6.87 -20.30 32.62
CA PRO A 463 -8.30 -20.57 32.45
C PRO A 463 -8.61 -22.00 31.99
N ALA A 464 -7.71 -22.60 31.20
CA ALA A 464 -7.82 -23.99 30.76
C ALA A 464 -7.69 -24.99 31.90
N SER A 465 -6.70 -24.80 32.79
CA SER A 465 -6.48 -25.65 33.94
C SER A 465 -7.62 -25.51 34.94
N ILE A 466 -8.10 -24.26 35.18
CA ILE A 466 -9.27 -24.00 36.02
C ILE A 466 -10.50 -24.75 35.49
N LYS A 467 -10.73 -24.64 34.16
CA LYS A 467 -11.85 -25.29 33.48
C LYS A 467 -11.78 -26.82 33.62
N ALA A 468 -10.62 -27.40 33.30
CA ALA A 468 -10.43 -28.84 33.35
C ALA A 468 -10.66 -29.39 34.76
N MET A 469 -10.05 -28.78 35.79
CA MET A 469 -10.20 -29.23 37.19
C MET A 469 -11.62 -28.98 37.71
N LEU A 470 -12.26 -27.87 37.37
CA LEU A 470 -13.64 -27.58 37.75
C LEU A 470 -14.62 -28.59 37.13
N GLU A 471 -14.44 -28.92 35.82
CA GLU A 471 -15.25 -29.94 35.14
C GLU A 471 -15.06 -31.32 35.77
N GLU A 472 -13.83 -31.70 36.11
CA GLU A 472 -13.53 -32.96 36.78
C GLU A 472 -14.22 -33.04 38.14
N LYS A 473 -14.08 -32.00 38.98
CA LYS A 473 -14.69 -31.94 40.32
C LYS A 473 -16.23 -31.85 40.31
N LEU A 474 -16.81 -31.27 39.26
CA LEU A 474 -18.27 -31.21 39.12
C LEU A 474 -18.89 -32.51 38.64
N LYS A 475 -18.13 -33.36 37.93
CA LYS A 475 -18.58 -34.69 37.50
C LYS A 475 -18.52 -35.75 38.57
N GLY A 476 -17.65 -35.58 39.53
CA GLY A 476 -17.38 -36.53 40.58
C GLY A 476 -18.10 -36.50 41.78
#